data_56e2dfe9f692f3a08ab7596b1253387b
#
_entry.id   56e2dfe9f692f3a08ab7596b1253387b
#
_cell.length_a   1.000
_cell.length_b   1.000
_cell.length_c   1.000
_cell.angle_alpha   90.00
_cell.angle_beta   90.00
_cell.angle_gamma   90.00
#
_symmetry.space_group_name_H-M   'P 1'
#
loop_
_entity.id
_entity.type
_entity.pdbx_description
1 polymer ?
#
loop_
_entity_poly.entity_id
_entity_poly.type
_entity_poly.pdbx_seq_one_letter_code
_entity_poly.pdbx_strand_id
1 'polypeptide(L)'
;LKDGTILKLSKSKELKCEILSGKQYFANGEEKLISVEMSGISKYTVTKPDGWKASLTGKGLTIIAPVAENQYAETGGKVAIMAVASNGQSIISEIPVIIGEAPVTISVEGQTISTTLTNGVEMYYLGVLEINEYSAEAVAELVNGYAARMYMKTAALDKVPLAELIGKDPEAGKTYMIWAVPPSEAGSEYLPDDVIASVIKTAATVELKVSDITFEGATVFAIRKGCDVYYTGILDKPNYSPERVIEDLAYGGGTKQYSDYNGPLEGKVLDFLPKVIPGTTYVLWAITYKEEKGYKTEELVAVEIPVPALTYDGTATININSVVTTVSSVSATITPGTDCYKFYYSYMKEQTLANYGTDKEVISYLIKNGDSSKEVENFERASLEPGTKGFFIAVALNEKGQLGSLVKVQADSKEISYNSSISVDVSIEAGTVSTTLTLTPTGNPEKFRYVHMKLSDFKSYPYW
;
A
#
# COMPACT_ATOMS: atom_id res chain seq x y z
N LEU A 1 28.61 24.87 3.39
CA LEU A 1 29.34 24.80 2.11
C LEU A 1 29.02 26.05 1.30
N LYS A 2 30.02 26.71 0.70
CA LYS A 2 29.88 27.97 -0.02
C LYS A 2 29.11 27.89 -1.34
N ASP A 3 28.72 26.68 -1.75
CA ASP A 3 28.05 26.36 -3.02
C ASP A 3 26.57 25.96 -2.89
N GLY A 4 26.00 26.04 -1.69
CA GLY A 4 24.61 25.66 -1.44
C GLY A 4 24.32 24.15 -1.49
N THR A 5 25.33 23.30 -1.48
CA THR A 5 25.15 21.84 -1.48
C THR A 5 24.46 21.37 -0.20
N ILE A 6 23.28 20.80 -0.32
CA ILE A 6 22.55 20.19 0.79
C ILE A 6 23.11 18.79 1.02
N LEU A 7 23.84 18.61 2.13
CA LEU A 7 24.23 17.29 2.61
C LEU A 7 23.01 16.62 3.27
N LYS A 8 22.46 15.59 2.64
CA LYS A 8 21.54 14.66 3.31
C LYS A 8 22.34 13.77 4.25
N LEU A 9 22.31 14.07 5.54
CA LEU A 9 22.82 13.16 6.58
C LEU A 9 21.81 12.01 6.69
N SER A 10 22.15 10.85 6.15
CA SER A 10 21.45 9.61 6.49
C SER A 10 21.92 9.18 7.89
N LYS A 11 20.96 8.86 8.79
CA LYS A 11 21.27 8.25 10.08
C LYS A 11 22.02 6.93 9.80
N SER A 12 23.22 6.76 10.30
CA SER A 12 23.93 5.48 10.18
C SER A 12 23.09 4.39 10.86
N LYS A 13 22.91 3.25 10.18
CA LYS A 13 22.23 2.11 10.79
C LYS A 13 23.07 1.69 12.02
N GLU A 14 22.38 1.41 13.12
CA GLU A 14 23.00 0.89 14.35
C GLU A 14 23.70 -0.44 14.03
N LEU A 15 24.89 -0.64 14.63
CA LEU A 15 25.64 -1.90 14.48
C LEU A 15 24.88 -3.00 15.20
N LYS A 16 24.41 -3.99 14.46
CA LYS A 16 23.76 -5.19 14.98
C LYS A 16 24.31 -6.41 14.28
N CYS A 17 24.63 -7.45 15.04
CA CYS A 17 24.93 -8.79 14.55
C CYS A 17 24.45 -9.78 15.61
N GLU A 18 23.36 -10.50 15.33
CA GLU A 18 22.71 -11.37 16.29
C GLU A 18 22.35 -12.70 15.63
N ILE A 19 22.89 -13.80 16.18
CA ILE A 19 22.54 -15.15 15.76
C ILE A 19 21.22 -15.55 16.46
N LEU A 20 20.18 -15.78 15.68
CA LEU A 20 18.82 -16.07 16.17
C LEU A 20 18.65 -17.56 16.45
N SER A 21 19.54 -18.13 17.24
CA SER A 21 19.52 -19.54 17.62
C SER A 21 20.38 -19.81 18.84
N GLY A 22 20.02 -20.79 19.64
CA GLY A 22 20.85 -21.34 20.70
C GLY A 22 21.75 -22.48 20.21
N LYS A 23 22.26 -23.30 21.16
CA LYS A 23 23.11 -24.48 20.88
C LYS A 23 22.58 -25.35 19.76
N GLN A 24 23.44 -25.74 18.83
CA GLN A 24 23.09 -26.58 17.69
C GLN A 24 23.78 -27.92 17.74
N TYR A 25 23.00 -28.96 17.51
CA TYR A 25 23.43 -30.36 17.41
C TYR A 25 23.48 -30.77 15.94
N PHE A 26 24.52 -31.48 15.53
CA PHE A 26 24.74 -31.89 14.13
C PHE A 26 25.02 -33.36 14.04
N ALA A 27 24.50 -34.02 13.01
CA ALA A 27 25.05 -35.26 12.54
C ALA A 27 26.40 -35.01 11.81
N ASN A 28 27.21 -36.06 11.66
CA ASN A 28 28.44 -35.95 10.89
C ASN A 28 28.16 -35.54 9.44
N GLY A 29 28.83 -34.48 8.97
CA GLY A 29 28.65 -33.93 7.62
C GLY A 29 27.37 -33.14 7.40
N GLU A 30 26.53 -32.97 8.42
CA GLU A 30 25.26 -32.23 8.31
C GLU A 30 25.51 -30.74 8.08
N GLU A 31 24.68 -30.14 7.23
CA GLU A 31 24.65 -28.69 6.96
C GLU A 31 23.40 -28.09 7.55
N LYS A 32 23.54 -26.97 8.29
CA LYS A 32 22.42 -26.16 8.79
C LYS A 32 22.59 -24.71 8.41
N LEU A 33 21.45 -24.08 8.06
CA LEU A 33 21.34 -22.64 7.85
C LEU A 33 20.73 -22.00 9.11
N ILE A 34 21.49 -21.11 9.74
CA ILE A 34 21.10 -20.40 10.97
C ILE A 34 20.75 -18.97 10.62
N SER A 35 19.61 -18.49 11.10
CA SER A 35 19.17 -17.11 10.91
C SER A 35 20.09 -16.13 11.65
N VAL A 36 20.47 -15.04 10.99
CA VAL A 36 21.29 -13.96 11.57
C VAL A 36 20.67 -12.62 11.20
N GLU A 37 20.45 -11.76 12.20
CA GLU A 37 20.09 -10.37 11.95
C GLU A 37 21.33 -9.49 11.93
N MET A 38 21.46 -8.68 10.88
CA MET A 38 22.63 -7.81 10.69
C MET A 38 22.22 -6.42 10.21
N SER A 39 22.82 -5.39 10.82
CA SER A 39 22.70 -4.01 10.34
C SER A 39 23.96 -3.21 10.66
N GLY A 40 24.24 -2.15 9.88
CA GLY A 40 25.36 -1.23 10.15
C GLY A 40 26.76 -1.83 9.97
N ILE A 41 26.89 -3.01 9.36
CA ILE A 41 28.14 -3.76 9.22
C ILE A 41 28.87 -3.33 7.94
N SER A 42 30.19 -3.07 8.08
CA SER A 42 31.09 -2.79 6.94
C SER A 42 31.95 -4.01 6.56
N LYS A 43 32.33 -4.82 7.56
CA LYS A 43 33.08 -6.08 7.36
C LYS A 43 32.79 -7.06 8.48
N TYR A 44 33.01 -8.33 8.22
CA TYR A 44 32.88 -9.39 9.23
C TYR A 44 33.94 -10.46 9.05
N THR A 45 34.13 -11.25 10.11
CA THR A 45 34.95 -12.45 10.14
C THR A 45 34.17 -13.56 10.83
N VAL A 46 34.22 -14.78 10.29
CA VAL A 46 33.62 -15.96 10.89
C VAL A 46 34.73 -16.87 11.41
N THR A 47 34.70 -17.20 12.70
CA THR A 47 35.56 -18.21 13.32
C THR A 47 34.77 -19.48 13.63
N LYS A 48 35.43 -20.63 13.69
CA LYS A 48 34.78 -21.94 13.83
C LYS A 48 35.75 -22.95 14.43
N PRO A 49 35.26 -24.05 15.03
CA PRO A 49 36.12 -25.15 15.50
C PRO A 49 36.90 -25.84 14.37
N ASP A 50 37.96 -26.52 14.70
CA ASP A 50 38.77 -27.23 13.70
C ASP A 50 37.96 -28.36 13.03
N GLY A 51 38.10 -28.47 11.72
CA GLY A 51 37.36 -29.43 10.89
C GLY A 51 35.95 -28.97 10.47
N TRP A 52 35.37 -27.96 11.12
CA TRP A 52 34.05 -27.41 10.75
C TRP A 52 34.19 -26.42 9.58
N LYS A 53 33.09 -26.24 8.84
CA LYS A 53 32.98 -25.15 7.86
C LYS A 53 31.88 -24.19 8.29
N ALA A 54 32.11 -22.90 8.13
CA ALA A 54 31.10 -21.87 8.37
C ALA A 54 31.25 -20.73 7.37
N SER A 55 30.11 -20.25 6.85
CA SER A 55 30.06 -19.13 5.91
C SER A 55 28.82 -18.29 6.16
N LEU A 56 28.98 -16.97 6.10
CA LEU A 56 27.90 -16.02 6.27
C LEU A 56 27.52 -15.44 4.91
N THR A 57 26.22 -15.48 4.57
CA THR A 57 25.65 -14.95 3.31
C THR A 57 24.45 -14.08 3.62
N GLY A 58 23.85 -13.45 2.61
CA GLY A 58 22.59 -12.70 2.77
C GLY A 58 21.40 -13.56 3.22
N LYS A 59 21.50 -14.89 3.19
CA LYS A 59 20.50 -15.84 3.67
C LYS A 59 20.68 -16.24 5.14
N GLY A 60 21.86 -16.01 5.73
CA GLY A 60 22.20 -16.40 7.08
C GLY A 60 23.57 -17.07 7.19
N LEU A 61 23.85 -17.65 8.35
CA LEU A 61 25.08 -18.38 8.67
C LEU A 61 24.89 -19.88 8.34
N THR A 62 25.58 -20.35 7.32
CA THR A 62 25.64 -21.78 7.00
C THR A 62 26.77 -22.41 7.80
N ILE A 63 26.49 -23.49 8.56
CA ILE A 63 27.44 -24.29 9.32
C ILE A 63 27.39 -25.72 8.83
N ILE A 64 28.57 -26.33 8.58
CA ILE A 64 28.71 -27.72 8.17
C ILE A 64 29.59 -28.44 9.18
N ALA A 65 29.06 -29.49 9.77
CA ALA A 65 29.81 -30.36 10.68
C ALA A 65 30.87 -31.18 9.91
N PRO A 66 31.99 -31.55 10.58
CA PRO A 66 32.98 -32.46 9.98
C PRO A 66 32.38 -33.82 9.65
N VAL A 67 32.94 -34.48 8.66
CA VAL A 67 32.60 -35.87 8.33
C VAL A 67 33.26 -36.84 9.35
N ALA A 68 32.69 -38.05 9.54
CA ALA A 68 33.13 -39.00 10.54
C ALA A 68 34.60 -39.46 10.38
N GLU A 69 35.09 -39.44 9.14
CA GLU A 69 36.49 -39.87 8.83
C GLU A 69 37.56 -38.83 9.25
N ASN A 70 37.13 -37.61 9.61
CA ASN A 70 38.07 -36.56 10.01
C ASN A 70 38.40 -36.67 11.50
N GLN A 71 39.32 -37.55 11.85
CA GLN A 71 39.76 -37.81 13.24
C GLN A 71 40.45 -36.63 13.94
N TYR A 72 40.79 -35.56 13.21
CA TYR A 72 41.38 -34.36 13.75
C TYR A 72 40.38 -33.23 13.95
N ALA A 73 39.10 -33.45 13.61
CA ALA A 73 38.06 -32.46 13.81
C ALA A 73 37.62 -32.43 15.29
N GLU A 74 37.35 -31.22 15.76
CA GLU A 74 36.70 -31.04 17.06
C GLU A 74 35.24 -31.53 17.02
N THR A 75 34.82 -32.24 18.03
CA THR A 75 33.42 -32.73 18.12
C THR A 75 32.42 -31.65 18.49
N GLY A 76 32.91 -30.45 18.88
CA GLY A 76 32.11 -29.29 19.23
C GLY A 76 32.95 -28.07 19.54
N GLY A 77 32.31 -26.96 19.80
CA GLY A 77 32.96 -25.68 20.07
C GLY A 77 32.01 -24.51 19.80
N LYS A 78 32.56 -23.35 19.47
CA LYS A 78 31.76 -22.15 19.11
C LYS A 78 32.04 -21.69 17.69
N VAL A 79 30.99 -21.40 16.95
CA VAL A 79 31.08 -20.59 15.72
C VAL A 79 30.77 -19.17 16.09
N ALA A 80 31.66 -18.22 15.75
CA ALA A 80 31.48 -16.81 16.08
C ALA A 80 31.55 -15.92 14.87
N ILE A 81 30.73 -14.88 14.86
CA ILE A 81 30.76 -13.79 13.88
C ILE A 81 31.26 -12.54 14.58
N MET A 82 32.42 -12.03 14.16
CA MET A 82 32.88 -10.71 14.56
C MET A 82 32.51 -9.71 13.47
N ALA A 83 31.57 -8.83 13.75
CA ALA A 83 31.11 -7.80 12.83
C ALA A 83 31.67 -6.43 13.23
N VAL A 84 32.07 -5.63 12.23
CA VAL A 84 32.70 -4.32 12.42
C VAL A 84 31.95 -3.27 11.60
N ALA A 85 31.57 -2.17 12.23
CA ALA A 85 31.01 -0.99 11.57
C ALA A 85 32.09 -0.11 10.91
N SER A 86 31.68 0.80 10.04
CA SER A 86 32.59 1.75 9.36
C SER A 86 33.33 2.70 10.32
N ASN A 87 32.79 2.95 11.50
CA ASN A 87 33.40 3.77 12.55
C ASN A 87 34.40 2.98 13.44
N GLY A 88 34.63 1.68 13.16
CA GLY A 88 35.52 0.81 13.91
C GLY A 88 34.92 0.11 15.14
N GLN A 89 33.66 0.39 15.49
CA GLN A 89 32.95 -0.39 16.49
C GLN A 89 32.82 -1.84 16.06
N SER A 90 32.92 -2.78 17.01
CA SER A 90 32.78 -4.21 16.74
C SER A 90 31.82 -4.86 17.73
N ILE A 91 31.16 -5.92 17.26
CA ILE A 91 30.30 -6.81 18.04
C ILE A 91 30.63 -8.26 17.70
N ILE A 92 30.55 -9.15 18.68
CA ILE A 92 30.75 -10.59 18.50
C ILE A 92 29.44 -11.29 18.87
N SER A 93 29.00 -12.19 18.00
CA SER A 93 27.86 -13.08 18.24
C SER A 93 28.34 -14.53 18.08
N GLU A 94 28.02 -15.39 19.05
CA GLU A 94 28.51 -16.76 19.10
C GLU A 94 27.36 -17.76 19.18
N ILE A 95 27.61 -18.97 18.66
CA ILE A 95 26.69 -20.10 18.78
C ILE A 95 27.47 -21.38 19.11
N PRO A 96 27.12 -22.10 20.19
CA PRO A 96 27.69 -23.41 20.50
C PRO A 96 27.23 -24.45 19.46
N VAL A 97 28.15 -25.28 19.00
CA VAL A 97 27.91 -26.37 18.06
C VAL A 97 28.50 -27.66 18.58
N ILE A 98 27.82 -28.80 18.39
CA ILE A 98 28.28 -30.10 18.81
C ILE A 98 27.82 -31.18 17.84
N ILE A 99 28.64 -32.22 17.62
CA ILE A 99 28.23 -33.44 16.93
C ILE A 99 27.52 -34.33 17.94
N GLY A 100 26.31 -34.70 17.64
CA GLY A 100 25.49 -35.57 18.49
C GLY A 100 24.01 -35.39 18.30
N GLU A 101 23.22 -36.14 19.03
CA GLU A 101 21.76 -36.04 19.02
C GLU A 101 21.30 -35.01 20.05
N ALA A 102 20.41 -34.11 19.66
CA ALA A 102 19.85 -33.11 20.57
C ALA A 102 18.95 -33.81 21.61
N PRO A 103 19.16 -33.56 22.94
CA PRO A 103 18.27 -34.09 23.96
C PRO A 103 16.84 -33.54 23.83
N VAL A 104 16.67 -32.33 23.34
CA VAL A 104 15.40 -31.68 23.01
C VAL A 104 15.54 -30.99 21.66
N THR A 105 14.58 -31.19 20.76
CA THR A 105 14.51 -30.37 19.53
C THR A 105 13.26 -29.52 19.56
N ILE A 106 13.37 -28.30 19.01
CA ILE A 106 12.27 -27.33 18.83
C ILE A 106 11.96 -27.24 17.36
N SER A 107 10.72 -27.51 16.99
CA SER A 107 10.20 -27.33 15.63
C SER A 107 9.14 -26.23 15.64
N VAL A 108 9.22 -25.29 14.67
CA VAL A 108 8.29 -24.18 14.52
C VAL A 108 7.62 -24.29 13.16
N GLU A 109 6.29 -24.34 13.16
CA GLU A 109 5.47 -24.34 11.94
C GLU A 109 4.42 -23.22 12.02
N GLY A 110 4.58 -22.16 11.24
CA GLY A 110 3.74 -20.96 11.34
C GLY A 110 3.86 -20.32 12.74
N GLN A 111 2.81 -20.34 13.52
CA GLN A 111 2.78 -19.86 14.91
C GLN A 111 2.58 -21.00 15.93
N THR A 112 2.85 -22.21 15.55
CA THR A 112 2.78 -23.38 16.44
C THR A 112 4.17 -23.95 16.71
N ILE A 113 4.34 -24.48 17.90
CA ILE A 113 5.58 -25.03 18.42
C ILE A 113 5.38 -26.51 18.75
N SER A 114 6.29 -27.35 18.29
CA SER A 114 6.41 -28.73 18.68
C SER A 114 7.80 -28.99 19.28
N THR A 115 7.89 -29.93 20.20
CA THR A 115 9.19 -30.39 20.71
C THR A 115 9.27 -31.91 20.59
N THR A 116 10.47 -32.44 20.35
CA THR A 116 10.74 -33.87 20.47
C THR A 116 11.81 -34.09 21.53
N LEU A 117 11.70 -35.18 22.25
CA LEU A 117 12.63 -35.59 23.32
C LEU A 117 13.35 -36.84 22.88
N THR A 118 14.68 -36.85 23.07
CA THR A 118 15.49 -38.07 22.91
C THR A 118 15.21 -39.06 24.04
N ASN A 119 15.35 -40.34 23.78
CA ASN A 119 15.15 -41.39 24.80
C ASN A 119 15.94 -41.10 26.06
N GLY A 120 15.24 -41.13 27.22
CA GLY A 120 15.81 -40.90 28.54
C GLY A 120 15.64 -39.45 29.06
N VAL A 121 15.13 -38.55 28.27
CA VAL A 121 14.75 -37.20 28.73
C VAL A 121 13.34 -37.21 29.27
N GLU A 122 13.21 -37.17 30.60
CA GLU A 122 11.90 -37.20 31.28
C GLU A 122 11.35 -35.82 31.61
N MET A 123 12.20 -34.79 31.58
CA MET A 123 11.81 -33.41 31.84
C MET A 123 12.77 -32.43 31.15
N TYR A 124 12.32 -31.25 30.87
CA TYR A 124 13.11 -30.12 30.34
C TYR A 124 12.44 -28.80 30.71
N TYR A 125 13.18 -27.70 30.56
CA TYR A 125 12.60 -26.35 30.67
C TYR A 125 12.31 -25.83 29.30
N LEU A 126 11.20 -25.09 29.15
CA LEU A 126 10.81 -24.45 27.89
C LEU A 126 10.10 -23.14 28.20
N GLY A 127 10.49 -22.10 27.48
CA GLY A 127 9.85 -20.81 27.57
C GLY A 127 10.00 -20.01 26.28
N VAL A 128 9.45 -18.80 26.31
CA VAL A 128 9.46 -17.86 25.19
C VAL A 128 9.88 -16.49 25.75
N LEU A 129 10.78 -15.81 25.04
CA LEU A 129 11.16 -14.42 25.30
C LEU A 129 11.05 -13.62 24.00
N GLU A 130 10.77 -12.31 24.09
CA GLU A 130 10.99 -11.41 22.96
C GLU A 130 12.48 -11.34 22.64
N ILE A 131 12.83 -11.14 21.37
CA ILE A 131 14.23 -11.14 20.91
C ILE A 131 15.11 -10.14 21.67
N ASN A 132 14.57 -8.99 22.05
CA ASN A 132 15.28 -7.97 22.83
C ASN A 132 15.50 -8.31 24.30
N GLU A 133 14.80 -9.33 24.81
CA GLU A 133 14.92 -9.84 26.19
C GLU A 133 15.71 -11.16 26.23
N TYR A 134 15.90 -11.79 25.06
CA TYR A 134 16.59 -13.06 24.96
C TYR A 134 18.10 -12.88 24.97
N SER A 135 18.74 -13.62 25.85
CA SER A 135 20.12 -14.09 25.71
C SER A 135 20.24 -15.47 26.36
N ALA A 136 21.26 -16.23 26.01
CA ALA A 136 21.48 -17.54 26.62
C ALA A 136 21.76 -17.40 28.12
N GLU A 137 22.45 -16.32 28.55
CA GLU A 137 22.68 -15.97 29.93
C GLU A 137 21.37 -15.69 30.67
N ALA A 138 20.47 -14.88 30.10
CA ALA A 138 19.17 -14.58 30.69
C ALA A 138 18.33 -15.85 30.87
N VAL A 139 18.35 -16.78 29.91
CA VAL A 139 17.67 -18.07 30.01
C VAL A 139 18.32 -18.92 31.11
N ALA A 140 19.64 -19.01 31.18
CA ALA A 140 20.34 -19.77 32.23
C ALA A 140 20.00 -19.22 33.62
N GLU A 141 19.95 -17.89 33.80
CA GLU A 141 19.51 -17.24 35.04
C GLU A 141 18.06 -17.60 35.41
N LEU A 142 17.13 -17.62 34.45
CA LEU A 142 15.74 -18.02 34.67
C LEU A 142 15.63 -19.47 35.16
N VAL A 143 16.39 -20.39 34.57
CA VAL A 143 16.36 -21.82 34.87
C VAL A 143 17.08 -22.14 36.21
N ASN A 144 18.13 -21.38 36.56
CA ASN A 144 18.80 -21.51 37.85
C ASN A 144 18.04 -20.77 38.98
N GLY A 145 17.09 -19.91 38.61
CA GLY A 145 16.36 -19.07 39.55
C GLY A 145 15.13 -19.77 40.19
N TYR A 146 14.53 -19.06 41.12
CA TYR A 146 13.35 -19.56 41.88
C TYR A 146 12.12 -19.80 40.95
N ALA A 147 12.02 -19.14 39.82
CA ALA A 147 10.92 -19.26 38.88
C ALA A 147 11.04 -20.45 37.90
N ALA A 148 12.13 -21.24 37.98
CA ALA A 148 12.39 -22.35 37.05
C ALA A 148 11.21 -23.33 36.88
N ARG A 149 10.46 -23.58 37.97
CA ARG A 149 9.29 -24.49 37.95
C ARG A 149 8.19 -24.03 36.97
N MET A 150 8.09 -22.74 36.63
CA MET A 150 7.09 -22.24 35.70
C MET A 150 7.38 -22.67 34.25
N TYR A 151 8.63 -22.98 33.96
CA TYR A 151 9.10 -23.39 32.65
C TYR A 151 9.25 -24.88 32.47
N MET A 152 9.11 -25.67 33.56
CA MET A 152 9.30 -27.11 33.52
C MET A 152 8.22 -27.83 32.70
N LYS A 153 8.65 -28.72 31.81
CA LYS A 153 7.80 -29.59 30.99
C LYS A 153 8.23 -31.05 31.19
N THR A 154 7.26 -31.95 31.26
CA THR A 154 7.46 -33.40 31.46
C THR A 154 6.98 -34.23 30.27
N ALA A 155 6.55 -33.58 29.18
CA ALA A 155 6.13 -34.20 27.94
C ALA A 155 6.51 -33.31 26.75
N ALA A 156 6.73 -33.92 25.60
CA ALA A 156 6.88 -33.24 24.35
C ALA A 156 5.63 -32.39 24.00
N LEU A 157 5.81 -31.28 23.36
CA LEU A 157 4.73 -30.45 22.83
C LEU A 157 4.38 -30.90 21.41
N ASP A 158 3.11 -30.86 21.05
CA ASP A 158 2.64 -31.15 19.72
C ASP A 158 1.75 -29.96 19.23
N LYS A 159 2.28 -29.15 18.29
CA LYS A 159 1.59 -28.02 17.65
C LYS A 159 0.93 -27.04 18.63
N VAL A 160 1.60 -26.74 19.73
CA VAL A 160 1.09 -25.78 20.72
C VAL A 160 1.19 -24.36 20.15
N PRO A 161 0.10 -23.58 20.18
CA PRO A 161 0.13 -22.19 19.72
C PRO A 161 1.09 -21.32 20.54
N LEU A 162 1.79 -20.39 19.88
CA LEU A 162 2.66 -19.39 20.55
C LEU A 162 1.88 -18.61 21.62
N ALA A 163 0.64 -18.21 21.33
CA ALA A 163 -0.24 -17.52 22.27
C ALA A 163 -0.42 -18.23 23.61
N GLU A 164 -0.51 -19.56 23.59
CA GLU A 164 -0.63 -20.39 24.79
C GLU A 164 0.66 -20.37 25.62
N LEU A 165 1.83 -20.41 24.96
CA LEU A 165 3.12 -20.39 25.65
C LEU A 165 3.43 -19.05 26.30
N ILE A 166 3.02 -17.93 25.67
CA ILE A 166 3.24 -16.58 26.22
C ILE A 166 2.07 -16.09 27.09
N GLY A 167 0.94 -16.81 27.12
CA GLY A 167 -0.25 -16.47 27.92
C GLY A 167 -1.04 -15.26 27.42
N LYS A 168 -0.78 -14.79 26.19
CA LYS A 168 -1.47 -13.69 25.50
C LYS A 168 -1.32 -13.82 23.99
N ASP A 169 -2.10 -13.07 23.21
CA ASP A 169 -1.90 -13.00 21.76
C ASP A 169 -0.53 -12.40 21.43
N PRO A 170 0.25 -13.02 20.53
CA PRO A 170 1.53 -12.50 20.11
C PRO A 170 1.35 -11.20 19.31
N GLU A 171 2.21 -10.23 19.56
CA GLU A 171 2.19 -8.95 18.82
C GLU A 171 2.67 -9.16 17.38
N ALA A 172 1.95 -8.57 16.42
CA ALA A 172 2.28 -8.66 15.00
C ALA A 172 3.66 -8.02 14.70
N GLY A 173 4.45 -8.66 13.84
CA GLY A 173 5.78 -8.21 13.43
C GLY A 173 6.89 -8.39 14.47
N LYS A 174 6.56 -8.93 15.64
CA LYS A 174 7.56 -9.23 16.68
C LYS A 174 8.29 -10.52 16.39
N THR A 175 9.51 -10.57 16.86
CA THR A 175 10.34 -11.78 16.87
C THR A 175 10.45 -12.31 18.28
N TYR A 176 10.18 -13.59 18.45
CA TYR A 176 10.29 -14.30 19.72
C TYR A 176 11.32 -15.41 19.58
N MET A 177 12.01 -15.69 20.70
CA MET A 177 12.90 -16.84 20.84
C MET A 177 12.22 -17.88 21.72
N ILE A 178 11.95 -19.04 21.15
CA ILE A 178 11.53 -20.23 21.91
C ILE A 178 12.81 -20.90 22.36
N TRP A 179 12.97 -21.08 23.66
CA TRP A 179 14.14 -21.69 24.23
C TRP A 179 13.79 -22.93 25.02
N ALA A 180 14.70 -23.90 25.01
CA ALA A 180 14.62 -25.10 25.82
C ALA A 180 15.98 -25.37 26.48
N VAL A 181 15.93 -25.88 27.70
CA VAL A 181 17.12 -26.34 28.43
C VAL A 181 16.86 -27.79 28.88
N PRO A 182 17.64 -28.76 28.39
CA PRO A 182 17.53 -30.15 28.84
C PRO A 182 17.96 -30.29 30.31
N PRO A 183 17.67 -31.42 30.98
CA PRO A 183 18.11 -31.64 32.34
C PRO A 183 19.65 -31.67 32.42
N SER A 184 20.20 -31.07 33.46
CA SER A 184 21.61 -31.20 33.82
C SER A 184 21.83 -32.38 34.76
N GLU A 185 23.10 -32.73 35.00
CA GLU A 185 23.43 -33.67 36.09
C GLU A 185 22.95 -33.12 37.43
N ALA A 186 22.51 -34.01 38.32
CA ALA A 186 21.95 -33.64 39.62
C ALA A 186 22.89 -32.71 40.41
N GLY A 187 22.43 -31.49 40.67
CA GLY A 187 23.20 -30.49 41.43
C GLY A 187 24.13 -29.59 40.59
N SER A 188 24.16 -29.75 39.28
CA SER A 188 24.89 -28.86 38.37
C SER A 188 24.08 -27.62 38.03
N GLU A 189 24.74 -26.49 37.93
CA GLU A 189 24.17 -25.23 37.45
C GLU A 189 24.01 -25.29 35.93
N TYR A 190 22.91 -24.72 35.39
CA TYR A 190 22.70 -24.57 33.94
C TYR A 190 23.56 -23.43 33.38
N LEU A 191 24.24 -23.70 32.30
CA LEU A 191 25.12 -22.75 31.63
C LEU A 191 24.43 -22.16 30.37
N PRO A 192 24.84 -20.97 29.93
CA PRO A 192 24.36 -20.41 28.66
C PRO A 192 24.54 -21.35 27.46
N ASP A 193 25.61 -22.13 27.44
CA ASP A 193 25.91 -23.11 26.40
C ASP A 193 24.97 -24.33 26.41
N ASP A 194 24.08 -24.50 27.41
CA ASP A 194 23.06 -25.54 27.46
C ASP A 194 21.76 -25.15 26.78
N VAL A 195 21.59 -23.88 26.45
CA VAL A 195 20.36 -23.32 25.88
C VAL A 195 20.23 -23.71 24.41
N ILE A 196 19.18 -24.44 24.09
CA ILE A 196 18.70 -24.71 22.72
C ILE A 196 17.64 -23.66 22.43
N ALA A 197 17.71 -22.99 21.27
CA ALA A 197 16.71 -21.98 20.92
C ALA A 197 16.38 -22.00 19.45
N SER A 198 15.15 -21.60 19.14
CA SER A 198 14.62 -21.44 17.80
C SER A 198 13.85 -20.11 17.71
N VAL A 199 13.93 -19.46 16.56
CA VAL A 199 13.26 -18.19 16.31
C VAL A 199 11.87 -18.40 15.73
N ILE A 200 10.92 -17.59 16.17
CA ILE A 200 9.61 -17.43 15.53
C ILE A 200 9.34 -15.96 15.29
N LYS A 201 8.91 -15.62 14.09
CA LYS A 201 8.54 -14.26 13.72
C LYS A 201 7.05 -14.20 13.40
N THR A 202 6.33 -13.35 14.13
CA THR A 202 4.92 -13.10 13.83
C THR A 202 4.78 -12.23 12.58
N ALA A 203 3.76 -12.51 11.78
CA ALA A 203 3.52 -11.71 10.58
C ALA A 203 3.14 -10.29 10.96
N ALA A 204 3.76 -9.32 10.28
CA ALA A 204 3.29 -7.95 10.31
C ALA A 204 1.96 -7.85 9.54
N THR A 205 1.07 -6.95 9.95
CA THR A 205 -0.24 -6.78 9.33
C THR A 205 -0.70 -5.32 9.36
N VAL A 206 -1.80 -5.02 8.68
CA VAL A 206 -2.50 -3.74 8.73
C VAL A 206 -3.94 -4.00 9.13
N GLU A 207 -4.42 -3.34 10.17
CA GLU A 207 -5.83 -3.37 10.53
C GLU A 207 -6.57 -2.26 9.77
N LEU A 208 -7.66 -2.61 9.08
CA LEU A 208 -8.51 -1.66 8.37
C LEU A 208 -9.81 -1.44 9.12
N LYS A 209 -10.25 -0.19 9.20
CA LYS A 209 -11.56 0.19 9.76
C LYS A 209 -12.25 1.17 8.84
N VAL A 210 -13.57 1.11 8.81
CA VAL A 210 -14.45 2.01 8.05
C VAL A 210 -15.53 2.51 8.98
N SER A 211 -15.79 3.82 8.96
CA SER A 211 -16.88 4.47 9.69
C SER A 211 -17.58 5.52 8.83
N ASP A 212 -18.66 6.08 9.34
CA ASP A 212 -19.40 7.21 8.76
C ASP A 212 -19.75 7.00 7.27
N ILE A 213 -20.23 5.80 6.95
CA ILE A 213 -20.61 5.45 5.57
C ILE A 213 -21.85 6.26 5.17
N THR A 214 -21.69 7.11 4.16
CA THR A 214 -22.74 7.92 3.56
C THR A 214 -22.74 7.76 2.04
N PHE A 215 -23.71 8.36 1.35
CA PHE A 215 -23.70 8.39 -0.12
C PHE A 215 -22.53 9.23 -0.71
N GLU A 216 -21.84 10.03 0.09
CA GLU A 216 -20.63 10.77 -0.31
C GLU A 216 -19.34 9.98 -0.04
N GLY A 217 -19.41 8.84 0.63
CA GLY A 217 -18.26 7.99 0.94
C GLY A 217 -18.24 7.54 2.39
N ALA A 218 -17.06 7.36 2.92
CA ALA A 218 -16.81 6.91 4.28
C ALA A 218 -15.53 7.51 4.83
N THR A 219 -15.36 7.46 6.14
CA THR A 219 -14.07 7.63 6.81
C THR A 219 -13.36 6.29 6.87
N VAL A 220 -12.10 6.26 6.48
CA VAL A 220 -11.29 5.05 6.41
C VAL A 220 -10.06 5.17 7.31
N PHE A 221 -9.72 4.08 7.96
CA PHE A 221 -8.55 3.98 8.84
C PHE A 221 -7.71 2.78 8.43
N ALA A 222 -6.38 2.96 8.47
CA ALA A 222 -5.43 1.87 8.37
C ALA A 222 -4.44 1.99 9.52
N ILE A 223 -4.37 0.97 10.36
CA ILE A 223 -3.53 0.92 11.55
C ILE A 223 -2.51 -0.18 11.35
N ARG A 224 -1.24 0.19 11.25
CA ARG A 224 -0.15 -0.77 11.12
C ARG A 224 0.06 -1.57 12.41
N LYS A 225 0.48 -2.81 12.26
CA LYS A 225 0.92 -3.68 13.36
C LYS A 225 2.19 -4.41 12.93
N GLY A 226 3.31 -4.05 13.57
CA GLY A 226 4.60 -4.70 13.32
C GLY A 226 5.26 -4.40 11.98
N CYS A 227 4.90 -3.32 11.30
CA CYS A 227 5.56 -2.82 10.09
C CYS A 227 5.75 -1.31 10.15
N ASP A 228 6.76 -0.80 9.45
CA ASP A 228 7.03 0.65 9.34
C ASP A 228 6.34 1.27 8.13
N VAL A 229 6.16 0.48 7.08
CA VAL A 229 5.59 0.91 5.80
C VAL A 229 4.55 -0.10 5.33
N TYR A 230 3.48 0.39 4.73
CA TYR A 230 2.47 -0.43 4.07
C TYR A 230 1.94 0.28 2.81
N TYR A 231 1.38 -0.51 1.91
CA TYR A 231 0.60 -0.01 0.79
C TYR A 231 -0.88 -0.08 1.10
N THR A 232 -1.64 0.90 0.65
CA THR A 232 -3.10 0.89 0.74
C THR A 232 -3.71 1.60 -0.46
N GLY A 233 -4.95 1.26 -0.78
CA GLY A 233 -5.71 1.88 -1.85
C GLY A 233 -7.17 1.52 -1.79
N ILE A 234 -7.96 2.15 -2.65
CA ILE A 234 -9.39 1.87 -2.78
C ILE A 234 -9.70 1.58 -4.24
N LEU A 235 -10.43 0.50 -4.48
CA LEU A 235 -10.97 0.11 -5.79
C LEU A 235 -12.48 -0.10 -5.68
N ASP A 236 -13.22 0.11 -6.75
CA ASP A 236 -14.59 -0.38 -6.84
C ASP A 236 -14.61 -1.91 -6.89
N LYS A 237 -15.60 -2.52 -6.25
CA LYS A 237 -15.66 -3.98 -6.04
C LYS A 237 -15.56 -4.80 -7.34
N PRO A 238 -16.16 -4.41 -8.48
CA PRO A 238 -15.99 -5.13 -9.76
C PRO A 238 -14.55 -5.14 -10.29
N ASN A 239 -13.75 -4.16 -9.93
CA ASN A 239 -12.37 -4.02 -10.35
C ASN A 239 -11.35 -4.51 -9.30
N TYR A 240 -11.83 -4.95 -8.14
CA TYR A 240 -10.98 -5.49 -7.07
C TYR A 240 -10.85 -7.00 -7.19
N SER A 241 -9.63 -7.49 -7.18
CA SER A 241 -9.29 -8.84 -6.74
C SER A 241 -7.93 -8.82 -6.04
N PRO A 242 -7.67 -9.72 -5.07
CA PRO A 242 -6.36 -9.83 -4.43
C PRO A 242 -5.21 -9.99 -5.43
N GLU A 243 -5.40 -10.83 -6.45
CA GLU A 243 -4.40 -11.12 -7.49
C GLU A 243 -4.04 -9.85 -8.28
N ARG A 244 -5.06 -9.08 -8.70
CA ARG A 244 -4.85 -7.81 -9.41
C ARG A 244 -4.05 -6.81 -8.58
N VAL A 245 -4.37 -6.66 -7.29
CA VAL A 245 -3.63 -5.77 -6.40
C VAL A 245 -2.17 -6.19 -6.30
N ILE A 246 -1.90 -7.48 -6.15
CA ILE A 246 -0.54 -8.03 -6.09
C ILE A 246 0.21 -7.80 -7.40
N GLU A 247 -0.42 -8.02 -8.55
CA GLU A 247 0.14 -7.75 -9.87
C GLU A 247 0.49 -6.26 -10.04
N ASP A 248 -0.43 -5.36 -9.70
CA ASP A 248 -0.22 -3.91 -9.78
C ASP A 248 0.97 -3.46 -8.89
N LEU A 249 1.11 -4.04 -7.68
CA LEU A 249 2.24 -3.79 -6.79
C LEU A 249 3.57 -4.29 -7.37
N ALA A 250 3.57 -5.47 -7.99
CA ALA A 250 4.77 -6.07 -8.60
C ALA A 250 5.30 -5.23 -9.77
N TYR A 251 4.40 -4.65 -10.58
CA TYR A 251 4.74 -3.81 -11.73
C TYR A 251 4.98 -2.33 -11.39
N GLY A 252 4.79 -1.92 -10.13
CA GLY A 252 4.96 -0.53 -9.69
C GLY A 252 3.82 0.40 -10.10
N GLY A 253 2.66 -0.16 -10.47
CA GLY A 253 1.49 0.59 -10.90
C GLY A 253 0.64 1.11 -9.75
N GLY A 254 0.30 2.39 -9.81
CA GLY A 254 -0.90 3.04 -9.29
C GLY A 254 -1.24 3.00 -7.79
N THR A 255 -0.49 2.31 -6.95
CA THR A 255 -0.80 2.19 -5.53
C THR A 255 -0.18 3.32 -4.72
N LYS A 256 -0.94 3.87 -3.78
CA LYS A 256 -0.45 4.90 -2.86
C LYS A 256 0.31 4.22 -1.71
N GLN A 257 1.59 4.57 -1.56
CA GLN A 257 2.43 4.11 -0.46
C GLN A 257 2.25 5.03 0.74
N TYR A 258 2.09 4.46 1.93
CA TYR A 258 2.07 5.18 3.19
C TYR A 258 3.23 4.74 4.06
N SER A 259 3.96 5.74 4.56
CA SER A 259 4.98 5.57 5.59
C SER A 259 4.38 6.06 6.90
N ASP A 260 4.27 5.18 7.90
CA ASP A 260 3.67 5.56 9.17
C ASP A 260 4.73 6.00 10.18
N TYR A 261 5.42 7.10 9.88
CA TYR A 261 6.28 7.75 10.88
C TYR A 261 5.47 8.61 11.87
N ASN A 262 4.20 8.93 11.57
CA ASN A 262 3.39 9.90 12.30
C ASN A 262 2.04 9.35 12.81
N GLY A 263 1.83 8.04 12.85
CA GLY A 263 0.60 7.44 13.32
C GLY A 263 -0.25 6.76 12.24
N PRO A 264 -1.42 6.25 12.60
CA PRO A 264 -2.31 5.57 11.67
C PRO A 264 -2.82 6.50 10.57
N LEU A 265 -3.08 5.95 9.39
CA LEU A 265 -3.81 6.67 8.34
C LEU A 265 -5.27 6.84 8.78
N GLU A 266 -5.72 8.09 8.77
CA GLU A 266 -7.12 8.46 8.80
C GLU A 266 -7.40 9.32 7.57
N GLY A 267 -8.45 8.99 6.82
CA GLY A 267 -8.76 9.71 5.58
C GLY A 267 -10.19 9.44 5.13
N LYS A 268 -10.60 10.10 4.05
CA LYS A 268 -11.87 9.87 3.38
C LYS A 268 -11.68 9.10 2.10
N VAL A 269 -12.71 8.39 1.63
CA VAL A 269 -12.68 7.69 0.33
C VAL A 269 -12.27 8.64 -0.80
N LEU A 270 -12.67 9.92 -0.74
CA LEU A 270 -12.29 10.95 -1.72
C LEU A 270 -10.80 11.32 -1.74
N ASP A 271 -10.03 10.96 -0.70
CA ASP A 271 -8.58 11.17 -0.71
C ASP A 271 -7.87 10.16 -1.62
N PHE A 272 -8.54 9.05 -1.93
CA PHE A 272 -8.05 7.96 -2.79
C PHE A 272 -8.66 8.00 -4.20
N LEU A 273 -9.87 8.49 -4.32
CA LEU A 273 -10.64 8.48 -5.57
C LEU A 273 -11.04 9.91 -5.97
N PRO A 274 -11.00 10.24 -7.27
CA PRO A 274 -11.41 11.56 -7.74
C PRO A 274 -12.92 11.82 -7.53
N LYS A 275 -13.71 10.74 -7.40
CA LYS A 275 -15.16 10.81 -7.23
C LYS A 275 -15.70 9.55 -6.56
N VAL A 276 -16.65 9.72 -5.66
CA VAL A 276 -17.45 8.62 -5.10
C VAL A 276 -18.77 8.54 -5.83
N ILE A 277 -19.14 7.34 -6.26
CA ILE A 277 -20.42 7.08 -6.98
C ILE A 277 -21.38 6.41 -5.99
N PRO A 278 -22.49 7.05 -5.61
CA PRO A 278 -23.51 6.45 -4.75
C PRO A 278 -24.05 5.13 -5.33
N GLY A 279 -24.29 4.16 -4.46
CA GLY A 279 -24.73 2.82 -4.85
C GLY A 279 -23.61 1.88 -5.29
N THR A 280 -22.35 2.35 -5.23
CA THR A 280 -21.18 1.53 -5.54
C THR A 280 -20.56 0.98 -4.26
N THR A 281 -20.23 -0.30 -4.24
CA THR A 281 -19.40 -0.88 -3.20
C THR A 281 -17.95 -0.71 -3.60
N TYR A 282 -17.17 -0.10 -2.73
CA TYR A 282 -15.71 0.00 -2.85
C TYR A 282 -15.04 -1.01 -1.92
N VAL A 283 -13.76 -1.25 -2.14
CA VAL A 283 -12.92 -2.11 -1.32
C VAL A 283 -11.69 -1.30 -0.93
N LEU A 284 -11.55 -1.01 0.36
CA LEU A 284 -10.31 -0.54 0.96
C LEU A 284 -9.41 -1.75 1.18
N TRP A 285 -8.19 -1.70 0.69
CA TRP A 285 -7.22 -2.77 0.87
C TRP A 285 -5.90 -2.23 1.42
N ALA A 286 -5.15 -3.08 2.12
CA ALA A 286 -3.79 -2.77 2.56
C ALA A 286 -2.93 -4.02 2.62
N ILE A 287 -1.62 -3.84 2.47
CA ILE A 287 -0.60 -4.88 2.59
C ILE A 287 0.70 -4.28 3.13
N THR A 288 1.40 -5.02 3.98
CA THR A 288 2.70 -4.58 4.51
C THR A 288 3.75 -4.50 3.40
N TYR A 289 4.60 -3.48 3.45
CA TYR A 289 5.69 -3.30 2.50
C TYR A 289 6.74 -4.42 2.62
N LYS A 290 7.24 -4.87 1.47
CA LYS A 290 8.37 -5.81 1.36
C LYS A 290 9.39 -5.31 0.34
N GLU A 291 10.66 -5.27 0.72
CA GLU A 291 11.75 -4.88 -0.19
C GLU A 291 11.85 -5.81 -1.41
N GLU A 292 11.68 -7.11 -1.22
CA GLU A 292 11.81 -8.13 -2.28
C GLU A 292 10.57 -8.29 -3.16
N LYS A 293 9.53 -7.46 -2.97
CA LYS A 293 8.26 -7.49 -3.73
C LYS A 293 7.55 -8.85 -3.82
N GLY A 294 7.93 -9.82 -3.01
CA GLY A 294 7.32 -11.15 -2.93
C GLY A 294 5.98 -11.12 -2.17
N TYR A 295 4.99 -10.35 -2.67
CA TYR A 295 3.66 -10.25 -2.06
C TYR A 295 2.82 -11.48 -2.32
N LYS A 296 2.01 -11.86 -1.32
CA LYS A 296 1.07 -12.98 -1.42
C LYS A 296 -0.34 -12.52 -1.11
N THR A 297 -1.33 -13.14 -1.73
CA THR A 297 -2.75 -12.80 -1.57
C THR A 297 -3.25 -12.95 -0.14
N GLU A 298 -2.74 -13.93 0.61
CA GLU A 298 -3.07 -14.17 2.02
C GLU A 298 -2.55 -13.09 2.99
N GLU A 299 -1.64 -12.23 2.54
CA GLU A 299 -1.11 -11.10 3.33
C GLU A 299 -1.91 -9.82 3.12
N LEU A 300 -2.77 -9.80 2.09
CA LEU A 300 -3.62 -8.67 1.77
C LEU A 300 -4.83 -8.65 2.71
N VAL A 301 -5.03 -7.53 3.38
CA VAL A 301 -6.26 -7.28 4.13
C VAL A 301 -7.15 -6.34 3.35
N ALA A 302 -8.47 -6.58 3.41
CA ALA A 302 -9.45 -5.78 2.69
C ALA A 302 -10.76 -5.66 3.46
N VAL A 303 -11.43 -4.53 3.29
CA VAL A 303 -12.75 -4.27 3.87
C VAL A 303 -13.64 -3.59 2.82
N GLU A 304 -14.90 -4.02 2.74
CA GLU A 304 -15.88 -3.43 1.84
C GLU A 304 -16.48 -2.13 2.42
N ILE A 305 -16.73 -1.18 1.52
CA ILE A 305 -17.37 0.11 1.79
C ILE A 305 -18.64 0.18 0.93
N PRO A 306 -19.78 -0.30 1.42
CA PRO A 306 -21.03 -0.27 0.67
C PRO A 306 -21.64 1.16 0.72
N VAL A 307 -21.25 2.00 -0.23
CA VAL A 307 -21.81 3.37 -0.32
C VAL A 307 -23.28 3.30 -0.68
N PRO A 308 -24.18 3.90 0.11
CA PRO A 308 -25.62 3.86 -0.14
C PRO A 308 -26.00 4.45 -1.50
N ALA A 309 -26.98 3.85 -2.16
CA ALA A 309 -27.57 4.40 -3.38
C ALA A 309 -28.44 5.61 -3.05
N LEU A 310 -28.56 6.54 -4.01
CA LEU A 310 -29.53 7.64 -3.90
C LEU A 310 -30.94 7.14 -4.21
N THR A 311 -31.93 7.76 -3.57
CA THR A 311 -33.35 7.47 -3.85
C THR A 311 -33.98 8.59 -4.68
N TYR A 312 -35.14 8.35 -5.33
CA TYR A 312 -35.79 9.26 -6.28
C TYR A 312 -37.07 9.90 -5.71
N ASP A 313 -37.19 10.00 -4.42
CA ASP A 313 -38.38 10.45 -3.69
C ASP A 313 -38.16 11.79 -2.95
N GLY A 314 -37.12 12.53 -3.31
CA GLY A 314 -36.76 13.79 -2.67
C GLY A 314 -37.54 14.99 -3.20
N THR A 315 -37.59 16.02 -2.35
CA THR A 315 -38.22 17.33 -2.64
C THR A 315 -37.22 18.45 -2.91
N ALA A 316 -35.94 18.13 -2.91
CA ALA A 316 -34.88 19.09 -3.20
C ALA A 316 -35.05 19.72 -4.58
N THR A 317 -34.89 21.05 -4.66
CA THR A 317 -35.08 21.80 -5.90
C THR A 317 -33.79 22.45 -6.37
N ILE A 318 -33.72 22.71 -7.67
CA ILE A 318 -32.63 23.40 -8.34
C ILE A 318 -33.20 24.32 -9.40
N ASN A 319 -32.61 25.50 -9.61
CA ASN A 319 -32.98 26.46 -10.64
C ASN A 319 -31.81 26.69 -11.59
N ILE A 320 -32.10 26.72 -12.90
CA ILE A 320 -31.16 27.08 -13.95
C ILE A 320 -31.64 28.38 -14.57
N ASN A 321 -30.86 29.46 -14.36
CA ASN A 321 -31.24 30.82 -14.74
C ASN A 321 -30.15 31.49 -15.60
N SER A 322 -30.42 32.70 -16.08
CA SER A 322 -29.44 33.57 -16.76
C SER A 322 -28.73 32.86 -17.92
N VAL A 323 -29.50 32.14 -18.75
CA VAL A 323 -28.95 31.46 -19.92
C VAL A 323 -28.44 32.48 -20.92
N VAL A 324 -27.16 32.43 -21.26
CA VAL A 324 -26.53 33.25 -22.29
C VAL A 324 -25.97 32.31 -23.37
N THR A 325 -26.22 32.68 -24.62
CA THR A 325 -25.78 31.87 -25.78
C THR A 325 -24.97 32.73 -26.76
N THR A 326 -23.86 32.17 -27.20
CA THR A 326 -23.01 32.72 -28.27
C THR A 326 -22.96 31.75 -29.44
N VAL A 327 -22.20 32.05 -30.49
CA VAL A 327 -21.99 31.14 -31.60
C VAL A 327 -21.15 29.89 -31.26
N SER A 328 -20.39 29.96 -30.15
CA SER A 328 -19.43 28.92 -29.77
C SER A 328 -19.50 28.50 -28.30
N SER A 329 -20.41 29.09 -27.52
CA SER A 329 -20.60 28.71 -26.12
C SER A 329 -22.03 28.98 -25.65
N VAL A 330 -22.40 28.29 -24.58
CA VAL A 330 -23.60 28.55 -23.79
C VAL A 330 -23.22 28.60 -22.32
N SER A 331 -23.82 29.49 -21.54
CA SER A 331 -23.61 29.58 -20.10
C SER A 331 -24.92 29.76 -19.35
N ALA A 332 -24.94 29.33 -18.11
CA ALA A 332 -26.09 29.51 -17.21
C ALA A 332 -25.63 29.63 -15.76
N THR A 333 -26.45 30.26 -14.93
CA THR A 333 -26.30 30.25 -13.48
C THR A 333 -27.19 29.15 -12.90
N ILE A 334 -26.60 28.25 -12.12
CA ILE A 334 -27.29 27.15 -11.45
C ILE A 334 -27.37 27.48 -9.96
N THR A 335 -28.58 27.59 -9.44
CA THR A 335 -28.82 28.03 -8.06
C THR A 335 -29.53 26.94 -7.28
N PRO A 336 -28.96 26.46 -6.16
CA PRO A 336 -29.64 25.54 -5.27
C PRO A 336 -30.93 26.15 -4.70
N GLY A 337 -32.00 25.36 -4.67
CA GLY A 337 -33.29 25.73 -4.13
C GLY A 337 -33.53 25.18 -2.74
N THR A 338 -34.82 24.96 -2.40
CA THR A 338 -35.20 24.41 -1.10
C THR A 338 -34.69 22.99 -0.92
N ASP A 339 -34.24 22.65 0.29
CA ASP A 339 -33.72 21.33 0.69
C ASP A 339 -32.55 20.82 -0.15
N CYS A 340 -31.89 21.67 -0.93
CA CYS A 340 -30.75 21.28 -1.72
C CYS A 340 -29.48 21.25 -0.86
N TYR A 341 -28.99 20.04 -0.58
CA TYR A 341 -27.69 19.82 0.05
C TYR A 341 -26.55 19.82 -0.95
N LYS A 342 -26.82 19.23 -2.14
CA LYS A 342 -25.87 19.09 -3.23
C LYS A 342 -26.64 18.95 -4.54
N PHE A 343 -26.05 19.31 -5.66
CA PHE A 343 -26.63 19.06 -6.95
C PHE A 343 -25.60 18.57 -7.96
N TYR A 344 -26.08 17.83 -8.96
CA TYR A 344 -25.32 17.42 -10.12
C TYR A 344 -25.83 18.15 -11.35
N TYR A 345 -24.92 18.54 -12.26
CA TYR A 345 -25.27 19.29 -13.45
C TYR A 345 -24.35 18.98 -14.63
N SER A 346 -24.81 19.30 -15.81
CA SER A 346 -24.03 19.20 -17.06
C SER A 346 -24.73 19.97 -18.17
N TYR A 347 -24.02 20.16 -19.28
CA TYR A 347 -24.64 20.49 -20.57
C TYR A 347 -24.65 19.24 -21.45
N MET A 348 -25.80 18.93 -22.06
CA MET A 348 -25.96 17.78 -22.95
C MET A 348 -26.54 18.19 -24.26
N LYS A 349 -25.92 17.79 -25.38
CA LYS A 349 -26.49 18.01 -26.72
C LYS A 349 -27.82 17.25 -26.85
N GLU A 350 -28.78 17.83 -27.58
CA GLU A 350 -30.10 17.25 -27.78
C GLU A 350 -30.04 15.81 -28.32
N GLN A 351 -29.18 15.55 -29.30
CA GLN A 351 -28.98 14.21 -29.86
C GLN A 351 -28.45 13.22 -28.77
N THR A 352 -27.60 13.66 -27.85
CA THR A 352 -27.11 12.80 -26.77
C THR A 352 -28.22 12.54 -25.76
N LEU A 353 -28.99 13.57 -25.40
CA LEU A 353 -30.12 13.46 -24.49
C LEU A 353 -31.20 12.49 -25.00
N ALA A 354 -31.45 12.48 -26.31
CA ALA A 354 -32.41 11.59 -26.96
C ALA A 354 -32.04 10.09 -26.84
N ASN A 355 -30.81 9.75 -26.53
CA ASN A 355 -30.39 8.36 -26.30
C ASN A 355 -30.84 7.80 -24.95
N TYR A 356 -31.37 8.66 -24.04
CA TYR A 356 -31.86 8.25 -22.74
C TYR A 356 -33.39 8.18 -22.78
N GLY A 357 -33.93 7.03 -22.39
CA GLY A 357 -35.40 6.78 -22.44
C GLY A 357 -36.15 7.41 -21.26
N THR A 358 -35.49 7.65 -20.15
CA THR A 358 -36.12 8.12 -18.90
C THR A 358 -35.27 9.16 -18.17
N ASP A 359 -35.91 10.00 -17.36
CA ASP A 359 -35.20 10.95 -16.48
C ASP A 359 -34.28 10.25 -15.51
N LYS A 360 -34.60 9.02 -15.05
CA LYS A 360 -33.73 8.24 -14.19
C LYS A 360 -32.38 7.89 -14.83
N GLU A 361 -32.40 7.57 -16.12
CA GLU A 361 -31.18 7.30 -16.88
C GLU A 361 -30.32 8.56 -17.04
N VAL A 362 -30.95 9.70 -17.30
CA VAL A 362 -30.27 10.99 -17.37
C VAL A 362 -29.66 11.36 -16.01
N ILE A 363 -30.40 11.17 -14.91
CA ILE A 363 -29.92 11.40 -13.55
C ILE A 363 -28.73 10.47 -13.24
N SER A 364 -28.82 9.19 -13.60
CA SER A 364 -27.72 8.23 -13.41
C SER A 364 -26.47 8.66 -14.18
N TYR A 365 -26.63 9.19 -15.39
CA TYR A 365 -25.52 9.76 -16.15
C TYR A 365 -24.92 10.96 -15.44
N LEU A 366 -25.76 11.92 -14.94
CA LEU A 366 -25.29 13.11 -14.21
C LEU A 366 -24.50 12.74 -12.96
N ILE A 367 -24.96 11.79 -12.17
CA ILE A 367 -24.28 11.33 -10.97
C ILE A 367 -22.90 10.78 -11.31
N LYS A 368 -22.81 10.01 -12.40
CA LYS A 368 -21.57 9.35 -12.82
C LYS A 368 -20.59 10.29 -13.52
N ASN A 369 -21.08 11.14 -14.42
CA ASN A 369 -20.23 11.88 -15.37
C ASN A 369 -20.37 13.40 -15.27
N GLY A 370 -21.42 13.94 -14.63
CA GLY A 370 -21.64 15.36 -14.47
C GLY A 370 -20.75 15.98 -13.38
N ASP A 371 -20.73 17.31 -13.39
CA ASP A 371 -20.13 18.09 -12.31
C ASP A 371 -21.08 18.13 -11.09
N SER A 372 -20.57 18.53 -9.94
CA SER A 372 -21.40 18.67 -8.73
C SER A 372 -20.94 19.85 -7.88
N SER A 373 -21.90 20.51 -7.23
CA SER A 373 -21.64 21.61 -6.31
C SER A 373 -22.64 21.62 -5.15
N LYS A 374 -22.32 22.37 -4.10
CA LYS A 374 -23.22 22.73 -2.99
C LYS A 374 -23.59 24.24 -3.03
N GLU A 375 -22.86 24.98 -3.82
CA GLU A 375 -22.98 26.44 -3.95
C GLU A 375 -23.51 26.84 -5.32
N VAL A 376 -23.84 28.12 -5.49
CA VAL A 376 -24.26 28.67 -6.79
C VAL A 376 -23.11 28.53 -7.78
N GLU A 377 -23.43 28.00 -8.97
CA GLU A 377 -22.46 27.77 -10.04
C GLU A 377 -22.78 28.62 -11.29
N ASN A 378 -21.74 29.23 -11.85
CA ASN A 378 -21.78 29.83 -13.18
C ASN A 378 -21.11 28.89 -14.17
N PHE A 379 -21.89 28.09 -14.85
CA PHE A 379 -21.41 27.02 -15.72
C PHE A 379 -21.39 27.47 -17.18
N GLU A 380 -20.26 27.33 -17.85
CA GLU A 380 -20.09 27.58 -19.29
C GLU A 380 -19.68 26.29 -20.00
N ARG A 381 -20.36 26.01 -21.11
CA ARG A 381 -19.94 25.04 -22.10
C ARG A 381 -19.41 25.76 -23.34
N ALA A 382 -18.10 25.79 -23.47
CA ALA A 382 -17.39 26.38 -24.60
C ALA A 382 -17.10 25.38 -25.72
N SER A 383 -16.56 25.86 -26.82
CA SER A 383 -16.15 25.10 -28.01
C SER A 383 -17.28 24.29 -28.65
N LEU A 384 -18.48 24.85 -28.63
CA LEU A 384 -19.62 24.32 -29.39
C LEU A 384 -19.53 24.77 -30.86
N GLU A 385 -20.02 23.93 -31.73
CA GLU A 385 -20.30 24.32 -33.11
C GLU A 385 -21.50 25.29 -33.17
N PRO A 386 -21.51 26.26 -34.08
CA PRO A 386 -22.67 27.12 -34.29
C PRO A 386 -23.93 26.32 -34.57
N GLY A 387 -25.06 26.73 -33.98
CA GLY A 387 -26.34 26.03 -34.15
C GLY A 387 -26.47 24.71 -33.40
N THR A 388 -25.51 24.41 -32.48
CA THR A 388 -25.63 23.21 -31.65
C THR A 388 -26.84 23.31 -30.72
N LYS A 389 -27.79 22.38 -30.83
CA LYS A 389 -28.91 22.27 -29.91
C LYS A 389 -28.56 21.46 -28.67
N GLY A 390 -29.02 21.91 -27.50
CA GLY A 390 -28.76 21.22 -26.27
C GLY A 390 -29.45 21.80 -25.04
N PHE A 391 -29.19 21.20 -23.89
CA PHE A 391 -29.84 21.51 -22.63
C PHE A 391 -28.82 21.59 -21.51
N PHE A 392 -28.95 22.59 -20.66
CA PHE A 392 -28.45 22.48 -19.29
C PHE A 392 -29.39 21.55 -18.53
N ILE A 393 -28.79 20.57 -17.87
CA ILE A 393 -29.52 19.58 -17.06
C ILE A 393 -28.94 19.60 -15.65
N ALA A 394 -29.83 19.56 -14.65
CA ALA A 394 -29.43 19.50 -13.25
C ALA A 394 -30.43 18.71 -12.41
N VAL A 395 -29.96 18.13 -11.33
CA VAL A 395 -30.76 17.46 -10.30
C VAL A 395 -30.19 17.77 -8.91
N ALA A 396 -31.06 18.19 -7.99
CA ALA A 396 -30.70 18.40 -6.60
C ALA A 396 -30.92 17.13 -5.78
N LEU A 397 -30.18 17.00 -4.68
CA LEU A 397 -30.43 16.00 -3.65
C LEU A 397 -30.36 16.65 -2.26
N ASN A 398 -31.09 16.09 -1.29
CA ASN A 398 -31.05 16.53 0.10
C ASN A 398 -29.97 15.78 0.90
N GLU A 399 -29.77 16.13 2.18
CA GLU A 399 -28.81 15.50 3.09
C GLU A 399 -29.03 13.99 3.29
N LYS A 400 -30.24 13.49 3.04
CA LYS A 400 -30.57 12.06 3.15
C LYS A 400 -30.25 11.26 1.89
N GLY A 401 -29.74 11.91 0.82
CA GLY A 401 -29.47 11.26 -0.46
C GLY A 401 -30.72 11.05 -1.31
N GLN A 402 -31.80 11.81 -1.09
CA GLN A 402 -33.03 11.74 -1.86
C GLN A 402 -32.96 12.79 -2.98
N LEU A 403 -33.10 12.33 -4.22
CA LEU A 403 -33.04 13.15 -5.44
C LEU A 403 -34.41 13.78 -5.73
N GLY A 404 -34.38 15.08 -6.03
CA GLY A 404 -35.51 15.77 -6.60
C GLY A 404 -35.75 15.52 -8.09
N SER A 405 -36.59 16.31 -8.70
CA SER A 405 -36.89 16.21 -10.13
C SER A 405 -35.72 16.72 -10.98
N LEU A 406 -35.54 16.07 -12.15
CA LEU A 406 -34.60 16.54 -13.17
C LEU A 406 -35.10 17.86 -13.78
N VAL A 407 -34.23 18.88 -13.76
CA VAL A 407 -34.48 20.16 -14.44
C VAL A 407 -33.73 20.17 -15.78
N LYS A 408 -34.39 20.58 -16.85
CA LYS A 408 -33.85 20.70 -18.21
C LYS A 408 -34.17 22.11 -18.71
N VAL A 409 -33.17 22.85 -19.13
CA VAL A 409 -33.32 24.19 -19.73
C VAL A 409 -32.61 24.19 -21.06
N GLN A 410 -33.36 24.46 -22.14
CA GLN A 410 -32.82 24.55 -23.49
C GLN A 410 -31.80 25.70 -23.59
N ALA A 411 -30.67 25.41 -24.22
CA ALA A 411 -29.61 26.38 -24.45
C ALA A 411 -28.86 26.02 -25.76
N ASP A 412 -29.35 26.56 -26.85
CA ASP A 412 -28.78 26.31 -28.18
C ASP A 412 -27.69 27.36 -28.45
N SER A 413 -26.54 26.95 -28.99
CA SER A 413 -25.58 27.94 -29.48
C SER A 413 -26.18 28.67 -30.72
N LYS A 414 -25.80 29.95 -30.85
CA LYS A 414 -26.30 30.75 -32.00
C LYS A 414 -25.77 30.20 -33.32
N GLU A 415 -26.57 30.25 -34.33
CA GLU A 415 -26.11 30.00 -35.69
C GLU A 415 -25.21 31.17 -36.16
N ILE A 416 -24.30 30.90 -37.08
CA ILE A 416 -23.57 31.94 -37.75
C ILE A 416 -24.51 32.61 -38.74
N SER A 417 -24.80 33.86 -38.52
CA SER A 417 -25.46 34.66 -39.52
C SER A 417 -24.42 35.27 -40.47
N TYR A 418 -24.59 35.01 -41.76
CA TYR A 418 -23.73 35.62 -42.76
C TYR A 418 -24.21 37.05 -43.02
N ASN A 419 -23.33 38.02 -42.76
CA ASN A 419 -23.58 39.39 -43.14
C ASN A 419 -22.65 39.75 -44.32
N SER A 420 -23.23 39.94 -45.50
CA SER A 420 -22.47 40.24 -46.72
C SER A 420 -21.71 41.58 -46.71
N SER A 421 -21.99 42.45 -45.72
CA SER A 421 -21.23 43.68 -45.51
C SER A 421 -19.94 43.47 -44.71
N ILE A 422 -19.74 42.29 -44.12
CA ILE A 422 -18.52 41.94 -43.44
C ILE A 422 -17.67 41.07 -44.35
N SER A 423 -16.48 41.56 -44.67
CA SER A 423 -15.49 40.83 -45.44
C SER A 423 -14.10 41.01 -44.90
N VAL A 424 -13.18 40.17 -45.35
CA VAL A 424 -11.74 40.32 -45.07
C VAL A 424 -11.02 40.38 -46.41
N ASP A 425 -10.42 41.51 -46.71
CA ASP A 425 -9.57 41.65 -47.90
C ASP A 425 -8.20 41.03 -47.60
N VAL A 426 -7.73 40.21 -48.52
CA VAL A 426 -6.47 39.51 -48.41
C VAL A 426 -5.50 40.05 -49.45
N SER A 427 -4.39 40.66 -49.04
CA SER A 427 -3.28 40.94 -49.92
C SER A 427 -2.05 40.12 -49.59
N ILE A 428 -1.35 39.69 -50.63
CA ILE A 428 -0.18 38.82 -50.49
C ILE A 428 1.00 39.49 -51.24
N GLU A 429 2.07 39.78 -50.50
CA GLU A 429 3.33 40.20 -51.05
C GLU A 429 4.35 39.10 -50.93
N ALA A 430 4.79 38.56 -52.07
CA ALA A 430 5.77 37.49 -52.13
C ALA A 430 7.20 38.09 -52.17
N GLY A 431 8.00 37.78 -51.15
CA GLY A 431 9.43 38.03 -51.13
C GLY A 431 10.23 36.80 -51.52
N THR A 432 11.53 36.94 -51.65
CA THR A 432 12.43 35.82 -52.04
C THR A 432 12.57 34.73 -50.95
N VAL A 433 12.41 35.09 -49.70
CA VAL A 433 12.57 34.20 -48.54
C VAL A 433 11.35 34.18 -47.58
N SER A 434 10.39 35.07 -47.82
CA SER A 434 9.19 35.20 -47.00
C SER A 434 8.02 35.70 -47.81
N THR A 435 6.80 35.44 -47.33
CA THR A 435 5.56 36.01 -47.89
C THR A 435 4.87 36.79 -46.80
N THR A 436 4.52 38.03 -47.08
CA THR A 436 3.73 38.85 -46.17
C THR A 436 2.26 38.72 -46.53
N LEU A 437 1.44 38.33 -45.57
CA LEU A 437 0.00 38.25 -45.66
C LEU A 437 -0.62 39.41 -44.88
N THR A 438 -1.34 40.29 -45.54
CA THR A 438 -2.09 41.34 -44.89
C THR A 438 -3.60 41.04 -44.99
N LEU A 439 -4.24 41.01 -43.82
CA LEU A 439 -5.68 40.75 -43.68
C LEU A 439 -6.34 42.03 -43.21
N THR A 440 -7.21 42.60 -44.02
CA THR A 440 -7.92 43.86 -43.72
C THR A 440 -9.41 43.57 -43.58
N PRO A 441 -9.93 43.48 -42.35
CA PRO A 441 -11.36 43.25 -42.13
C PRO A 441 -12.15 44.53 -42.45
N THR A 442 -13.29 44.38 -43.10
CA THR A 442 -14.25 45.45 -43.37
C THR A 442 -15.61 45.09 -42.76
N GLY A 443 -16.48 46.09 -42.57
CA GLY A 443 -17.81 45.87 -41.96
C GLY A 443 -17.77 45.69 -40.44
N ASN A 444 -16.66 46.04 -39.79
CA ASN A 444 -16.47 46.06 -38.34
C ASN A 444 -16.74 44.71 -37.63
N PRO A 445 -16.09 43.61 -38.06
CA PRO A 445 -16.25 42.34 -37.38
C PRO A 445 -15.63 42.38 -35.98
N GLU A 446 -16.29 41.77 -35.01
CA GLU A 446 -15.73 41.61 -33.66
C GLU A 446 -14.51 40.67 -33.66
N LYS A 447 -14.54 39.64 -34.47
CA LYS A 447 -13.46 38.65 -34.66
C LYS A 447 -13.52 38.06 -36.07
N PHE A 448 -12.35 37.70 -36.60
CA PHE A 448 -12.25 36.89 -37.79
C PHE A 448 -11.23 35.76 -37.55
N ARG A 449 -11.33 34.68 -38.32
CA ARG A 449 -10.39 33.56 -38.27
C ARG A 449 -9.70 33.44 -39.62
N TYR A 450 -8.43 33.09 -39.58
CA TYR A 450 -7.67 32.76 -40.76
C TYR A 450 -6.84 31.50 -40.51
N VAL A 451 -6.49 30.82 -41.60
CA VAL A 451 -5.58 29.68 -41.59
C VAL A 451 -4.64 29.84 -42.79
N HIS A 452 -3.38 29.50 -42.59
CA HIS A 452 -2.40 29.34 -43.64
C HIS A 452 -2.02 27.86 -43.72
N MET A 453 -2.17 27.24 -44.90
CA MET A 453 -1.87 25.82 -45.12
C MET A 453 -1.34 25.60 -46.54
N LYS A 454 -0.71 24.47 -46.80
CA LYS A 454 -0.32 24.05 -48.15
C LYS A 454 -1.54 23.81 -48.99
N LEU A 455 -1.49 24.10 -50.28
CA LEU A 455 -2.57 23.90 -51.21
C LEU A 455 -2.99 22.40 -51.31
N SER A 456 -2.02 21.48 -51.15
CA SER A 456 -2.31 20.03 -51.08
C SER A 456 -3.21 19.68 -49.93
N ASP A 457 -2.93 20.29 -48.76
CA ASP A 457 -3.67 20.03 -47.52
C ASP A 457 -5.06 20.65 -47.61
N PHE A 458 -5.17 21.86 -48.17
CA PHE A 458 -6.48 22.48 -48.43
C PHE A 458 -7.38 21.61 -49.33
N LYS A 459 -6.82 21.04 -50.40
CA LYS A 459 -7.57 20.17 -51.34
C LYS A 459 -8.01 18.84 -50.74
N SER A 460 -7.34 18.39 -49.67
CA SER A 460 -7.66 17.15 -48.99
C SER A 460 -8.73 17.29 -47.89
N TYR A 461 -9.11 18.54 -47.53
CA TYR A 461 -10.18 18.80 -46.56
C TYR A 461 -11.55 18.79 -47.22
N PRO A 462 -12.44 17.81 -46.93
CA PRO A 462 -13.72 17.65 -47.64
C PRO A 462 -14.81 18.61 -47.17
N TYR A 463 -14.56 19.52 -46.23
CA TYR A 463 -15.60 20.35 -45.57
C TYR A 463 -15.25 21.83 -45.51
N TRP A 464 -15.14 22.47 -46.67
CA TRP A 464 -15.09 23.94 -46.76
C TRP A 464 -16.33 24.44 -47.49
#